data_266ddc417bb44377d84aa08fc7fc5c6b
#
_entry.id   266ddc417bb44377d84aa08fc7fc5c6b
#
_cell.length_a   1.000
_cell.length_b   1.000
_cell.length_c   1.000
_cell.angle_alpha   90.00
_cell.angle_beta   90.00
_cell.angle_gamma   90.00
#
_symmetry.space_group_name_H-M   'P 1'
#
loop_
_entity.id
_entity.type
_entity.pdbx_description
1 polymer ?
#
loop_
_entity_poly.entity_id
_entity_poly.type
_entity_poly.pdbx_seq_one_letter_code
_entity_poly.pdbx_strand_id
1 'polypeptide(L)'
;MTERTKQKRRRIGKVIYTVLLVIFAFVLITIAYIVLADWQNYLIAYEKSQPDTVIAEYMQDLKSTKWEQMVHDSVTQMEHPFQSDEECEEVINKMLGETLQYKETPSGAENVKIYNVYCNGNPVGQFQMERDLSYENSIKIDSVLLLRKLEFFWFIQDARSLCPWRITGDSYDISGFTFTSSSSAVVPETFSIRLNGIEVGSEYITETGIHYDVLEPYYEDYSGLPTKVKYVVGNIFGKLDPVVYDPQGNEVKVDPTGDDSQFMEPCSNEEISALSDFARAFVEPYARFTGTKNVWANYGELKNYVKPNSEFAKRMDLFIEGADAWLNFHSVEVSNVSINSVYSLGGGFYVINMTYDTTNYAAYKTVSETNTR
;
A
#
# COMPACT_ATOMS: atom_id res chain seq x y z
N MET A 1 -11.37 66.60 -87.22
CA MET A 1 -10.80 65.52 -86.41
C MET A 1 -11.66 64.28 -86.63
N THR A 2 -11.17 63.31 -87.41
CA THR A 2 -11.96 62.19 -87.94
C THR A 2 -12.36 61.22 -86.85
N GLU A 3 -13.56 60.66 -86.91
CA GLU A 3 -14.12 59.68 -85.92
C GLU A 3 -13.16 58.52 -85.57
N ARG A 4 -12.36 58.08 -86.53
CA ARG A 4 -11.31 57.07 -86.35
C ARG A 4 -10.28 57.47 -85.28
N THR A 5 -9.89 58.75 -85.15
CA THR A 5 -8.92 59.24 -84.14
C THR A 5 -9.57 59.28 -82.74
N LYS A 6 -10.84 59.58 -82.63
CA LYS A 6 -11.60 59.50 -81.36
C LYS A 6 -11.74 58.05 -80.85
N GLN A 7 -11.98 57.14 -81.74
CA GLN A 7 -12.14 55.70 -81.39
C GLN A 7 -10.82 55.07 -80.93
N LYS A 8 -9.70 55.42 -81.60
CA LYS A 8 -8.37 54.99 -81.27
C LYS A 8 -7.92 55.53 -79.90
N ARG A 9 -8.23 56.80 -79.57
CA ARG A 9 -7.96 57.39 -78.28
C ARG A 9 -8.79 56.72 -77.13
N ARG A 10 -10.08 56.38 -77.38
CA ARG A 10 -10.93 55.65 -76.43
C ARG A 10 -10.42 54.23 -76.16
N ARG A 11 -9.89 53.52 -77.19
CA ARG A 11 -9.30 52.16 -77.00
C ARG A 11 -7.99 52.25 -76.24
N ILE A 12 -7.13 53.19 -76.50
CA ILE A 12 -5.87 53.41 -75.78
C ILE A 12 -6.20 53.78 -74.33
N GLY A 13 -7.17 54.64 -74.05
CA GLY A 13 -7.57 55.01 -72.73
C GLY A 13 -8.11 53.82 -71.92
N LYS A 14 -8.89 52.94 -72.55
CA LYS A 14 -9.35 51.67 -71.90
C LYS A 14 -8.21 50.73 -71.56
N VAL A 15 -7.22 50.58 -72.49
CA VAL A 15 -6.06 49.74 -72.23
C VAL A 15 -5.25 50.27 -71.05
N ILE A 16 -4.97 51.59 -71.07
CA ILE A 16 -4.20 52.27 -69.99
C ILE A 16 -4.98 52.07 -68.64
N TYR A 17 -6.32 52.28 -68.62
CA TYR A 17 -7.11 52.09 -67.42
C TYR A 17 -7.04 50.65 -66.96
N THR A 18 -7.17 49.64 -67.81
CA THR A 18 -7.07 48.23 -67.47
C THR A 18 -5.72 47.88 -66.91
N VAL A 19 -4.62 48.37 -67.52
CA VAL A 19 -3.25 48.18 -67.03
C VAL A 19 -3.07 48.79 -65.63
N LEU A 20 -3.54 50.01 -65.41
CA LEU A 20 -3.46 50.68 -64.13
C LEU A 20 -4.25 49.93 -63.08
N LEU A 21 -5.45 49.40 -63.45
CA LEU A 21 -6.28 48.60 -62.53
C LEU A 21 -5.63 47.27 -62.13
N VAL A 22 -4.91 46.62 -63.09
CA VAL A 22 -4.16 45.40 -62.80
C VAL A 22 -2.95 45.71 -61.90
N ILE A 23 -2.22 46.79 -62.17
CA ILE A 23 -1.12 47.22 -61.27
C ILE A 23 -1.63 47.52 -59.88
N PHE A 24 -2.76 48.25 -59.77
CA PHE A 24 -3.36 48.58 -58.48
C PHE A 24 -3.80 47.32 -57.73
N ALA A 25 -4.44 46.36 -58.44
CA ALA A 25 -4.79 45.10 -57.84
C ALA A 25 -3.59 44.30 -57.34
N PHE A 26 -2.51 44.29 -58.13
CA PHE A 26 -1.27 43.63 -57.74
C PHE A 26 -0.64 44.27 -56.49
N VAL A 27 -0.61 45.61 -56.43
CA VAL A 27 -0.14 46.35 -55.23
C VAL A 27 -1.01 46.01 -54.01
N LEU A 28 -2.31 45.97 -54.15
CA LEU A 28 -3.20 45.59 -53.03
C LEU A 28 -2.95 44.16 -52.57
N ILE A 29 -2.76 43.21 -53.48
CA ILE A 29 -2.45 41.81 -53.12
C ILE A 29 -1.11 41.75 -52.43
N THR A 30 -0.09 42.50 -52.89
CA THR A 30 1.23 42.52 -52.24
C THR A 30 1.15 43.10 -50.81
N ILE A 31 0.41 44.19 -50.64
CA ILE A 31 0.17 44.77 -49.30
C ILE A 31 -0.55 43.78 -48.43
N ALA A 32 -1.61 43.13 -48.89
CA ALA A 32 -2.34 42.14 -48.14
C ALA A 32 -1.46 40.95 -47.72
N TYR A 33 -0.57 40.49 -48.63
CA TYR A 33 0.38 39.41 -48.32
C TYR A 33 1.36 39.82 -47.22
N ILE A 34 1.94 41.05 -47.29
CA ILE A 34 2.84 41.53 -46.24
C ILE A 34 2.13 41.66 -44.92
N VAL A 35 0.91 42.19 -44.89
CA VAL A 35 0.12 42.31 -43.66
C VAL A 35 -0.20 40.94 -43.06
N LEU A 36 -0.56 39.96 -43.88
CA LEU A 36 -0.82 38.61 -43.40
C LEU A 36 0.43 37.90 -42.86
N ALA A 37 1.59 38.08 -43.51
CA ALA A 37 2.85 37.52 -43.05
C ALA A 37 3.26 38.14 -41.71
N ASP A 38 3.15 39.47 -41.58
CA ASP A 38 3.40 40.16 -40.30
C ASP A 38 2.45 39.72 -39.18
N TRP A 39 1.17 39.53 -39.53
CA TRP A 39 0.19 39.03 -38.59
C TRP A 39 0.50 37.60 -38.11
N GLN A 40 0.94 36.75 -39.02
CA GLN A 40 1.38 35.39 -38.69
C GLN A 40 2.57 35.39 -37.73
N ASN A 41 3.60 36.23 -38.03
CA ASN A 41 4.77 36.37 -37.15
C ASN A 41 4.38 36.88 -35.75
N TYR A 42 3.45 37.83 -35.68
CA TYR A 42 2.91 38.31 -34.42
C TYR A 42 2.21 37.21 -33.63
N LEU A 43 1.33 36.42 -34.27
CA LEU A 43 0.63 35.32 -33.60
C LEU A 43 1.60 34.27 -33.05
N ILE A 44 2.65 33.92 -33.81
CA ILE A 44 3.70 32.99 -33.35
C ILE A 44 4.43 33.56 -32.11
N ALA A 45 4.80 34.84 -32.16
CA ALA A 45 5.47 35.51 -31.04
C ALA A 45 4.55 35.58 -29.84
N TYR A 46 3.26 35.90 -30.05
CA TYR A 46 2.25 35.93 -28.98
C TYR A 46 2.05 34.56 -28.32
N GLU A 47 1.90 33.51 -29.13
CA GLU A 47 1.73 32.14 -28.64
C GLU A 47 2.91 31.69 -27.78
N LYS A 48 4.15 31.94 -28.25
CA LYS A 48 5.38 31.65 -27.50
C LYS A 48 5.55 32.51 -26.25
N SER A 49 4.91 33.68 -26.18
CA SER A 49 4.93 34.55 -25.02
C SER A 49 3.93 34.13 -23.92
N GLN A 50 3.05 33.15 -24.20
CA GLN A 50 2.11 32.65 -23.20
C GLN A 50 2.82 31.63 -22.29
N PRO A 51 2.82 31.83 -20.96
CA PRO A 51 3.45 30.88 -20.04
C PRO A 51 2.79 29.50 -20.09
N ASP A 52 1.48 29.44 -20.32
CA ASP A 52 0.71 28.20 -20.30
C ASP A 52 1.18 27.19 -21.37
N THR A 53 1.61 27.66 -22.54
CA THR A 53 2.16 26.80 -23.60
C THR A 53 3.46 26.12 -23.14
N VAL A 54 4.36 26.90 -22.55
CA VAL A 54 5.64 26.38 -22.04
C VAL A 54 5.43 25.46 -20.85
N ILE A 55 4.48 25.78 -19.97
CA ILE A 55 4.13 24.93 -18.82
C ILE A 55 3.58 23.60 -19.31
N ALA A 56 2.67 23.60 -20.29
CA ALA A 56 2.08 22.36 -20.80
C ALA A 56 3.15 21.41 -21.37
N GLU A 57 4.06 21.92 -22.19
CA GLU A 57 5.20 21.16 -22.73
C GLU A 57 6.11 20.64 -21.60
N TYR A 58 6.46 21.51 -20.66
CA TYR A 58 7.31 21.17 -19.52
C TYR A 58 6.67 20.11 -18.61
N MET A 59 5.40 20.24 -18.28
CA MET A 59 4.70 19.26 -17.43
C MET A 59 4.57 17.90 -18.10
N GLN A 60 4.47 17.86 -19.43
CA GLN A 60 4.49 16.60 -20.17
C GLN A 60 5.88 15.94 -20.12
N ASP A 61 6.95 16.72 -20.33
CA ASP A 61 8.33 16.24 -20.25
C ASP A 61 8.69 15.81 -18.81
N LEU A 62 8.28 16.61 -17.83
CA LEU A 62 8.45 16.27 -16.41
C LEU A 62 7.85 14.89 -16.10
N LYS A 63 6.63 14.62 -16.56
CA LYS A 63 5.94 13.35 -16.29
C LYS A 63 6.65 12.16 -16.96
N SER A 64 7.12 12.33 -18.20
CA SER A 64 7.67 11.22 -19.00
C SER A 64 9.16 10.95 -18.77
N THR A 65 9.91 11.85 -18.16
CA THR A 65 11.37 11.72 -18.04
C THR A 65 11.83 11.86 -16.59
N LYS A 66 11.66 13.03 -16.00
CA LYS A 66 12.18 13.31 -14.64
C LYS A 66 11.42 12.57 -13.56
N TRP A 67 10.10 12.40 -13.74
CA TRP A 67 9.26 11.71 -12.77
C TRP A 67 9.60 10.23 -12.70
N GLU A 68 9.71 9.56 -13.83
CA GLU A 68 10.13 8.16 -13.90
C GLU A 68 11.50 7.96 -13.25
N GLN A 69 12.46 8.84 -13.51
CA GLN A 69 13.77 8.79 -12.88
C GLN A 69 13.72 8.94 -11.36
N MET A 70 12.93 9.88 -10.82
CA MET A 70 12.79 10.06 -9.37
C MET A 70 12.14 8.85 -8.69
N VAL A 71 11.15 8.24 -9.33
CA VAL A 71 10.52 7.02 -8.83
C VAL A 71 11.53 5.88 -8.81
N HIS A 72 12.24 5.67 -9.90
CA HIS A 72 13.30 4.65 -10.00
C HIS A 72 14.40 4.85 -8.94
N ASP A 73 14.91 6.06 -8.79
CA ASP A 73 15.94 6.39 -7.80
C ASP A 73 15.45 6.13 -6.36
N SER A 74 14.15 6.35 -6.10
CA SER A 74 13.55 6.09 -4.79
C SER A 74 13.44 4.60 -4.47
N VAL A 75 13.17 3.76 -5.47
CA VAL A 75 13.12 2.31 -5.33
C VAL A 75 14.53 1.76 -5.10
N THR A 76 15.49 2.13 -5.95
CA THR A 76 16.86 1.58 -5.93
C THR A 76 17.65 1.95 -4.67
N GLN A 77 17.23 2.95 -3.91
CA GLN A 77 17.84 3.33 -2.63
C GLN A 77 17.43 2.43 -1.46
N MET A 78 16.44 1.57 -1.62
CA MET A 78 15.90 0.70 -0.56
C MET A 78 16.08 -0.76 -0.93
N GLU A 79 16.39 -1.60 0.07
CA GLU A 79 16.35 -3.05 -0.10
C GLU A 79 14.90 -3.54 -0.05
N HIS A 80 14.44 -4.24 -1.08
CA HIS A 80 13.08 -4.79 -1.19
C HIS A 80 13.11 -6.22 -1.75
N PRO A 81 13.68 -7.20 -1.00
CA PRO A 81 13.98 -8.55 -1.48
C PRO A 81 12.76 -9.39 -1.88
N PHE A 82 11.56 -8.94 -1.55
CA PHE A 82 10.30 -9.63 -1.82
C PHE A 82 9.48 -9.03 -2.96
N GLN A 83 10.00 -7.99 -3.62
CA GLN A 83 9.32 -7.29 -4.72
C GLN A 83 10.32 -6.95 -5.81
N SER A 84 9.90 -6.92 -7.08
CA SER A 84 10.73 -6.40 -8.16
C SER A 84 10.71 -4.87 -8.18
N ASP A 85 11.71 -4.25 -8.85
CA ASP A 85 11.76 -2.80 -9.01
C ASP A 85 10.48 -2.29 -9.70
N GLU A 86 10.00 -3.00 -10.72
CA GLU A 86 8.80 -2.62 -11.46
C GLU A 86 7.53 -2.65 -10.57
N GLU A 87 7.40 -3.65 -9.69
CA GLU A 87 6.29 -3.72 -8.73
C GLU A 87 6.34 -2.55 -7.74
N CYS A 88 7.54 -2.19 -7.26
CA CYS A 88 7.74 -1.08 -6.34
C CYS A 88 7.41 0.26 -7.02
N GLU A 89 7.88 0.48 -8.25
CA GLU A 89 7.58 1.67 -9.05
C GLU A 89 6.08 1.82 -9.33
N GLU A 90 5.38 0.70 -9.63
CA GLU A 90 3.93 0.71 -9.81
C GLU A 90 3.20 1.17 -8.54
N VAL A 91 3.63 0.67 -7.38
CA VAL A 91 3.06 1.07 -6.09
C VAL A 91 3.27 2.57 -5.83
N ILE A 92 4.48 3.09 -6.05
CA ILE A 92 4.78 4.52 -5.89
C ILE A 92 3.89 5.35 -6.82
N ASN A 93 3.84 5.00 -8.10
CA ASN A 93 3.02 5.71 -9.09
C ASN A 93 1.52 5.69 -8.74
N LYS A 94 1.02 4.57 -8.21
CA LYS A 94 -0.36 4.44 -7.74
C LYS A 94 -0.63 5.29 -6.49
N MET A 95 0.32 5.36 -5.55
CA MET A 95 0.18 6.14 -4.32
C MET A 95 0.29 7.64 -4.58
N LEU A 96 1.22 8.06 -5.42
CA LEU A 96 1.39 9.45 -5.80
C LEU A 96 0.25 9.94 -6.70
N GLY A 97 -0.34 9.04 -7.49
CA GLY A 97 -1.41 9.35 -8.44
C GLY A 97 -0.87 9.83 -9.79
N GLU A 98 -1.75 9.79 -10.80
CA GLU A 98 -1.37 10.08 -12.18
C GLU A 98 -1.34 11.58 -12.53
N THR A 99 -1.90 12.43 -11.66
CA THR A 99 -2.16 13.84 -11.99
C THR A 99 -1.25 14.77 -11.20
N LEU A 100 -0.27 15.32 -11.90
CA LEU A 100 0.50 16.46 -11.40
C LEU A 100 -0.31 17.74 -11.60
N GLN A 101 -0.40 18.56 -10.57
CA GLN A 101 -1.01 19.88 -10.59
C GLN A 101 0.04 20.94 -10.29
N TYR A 102 -0.16 22.14 -10.82
CA TYR A 102 0.73 23.25 -10.52
C TYR A 102 -0.05 24.47 -10.08
N LYS A 103 0.57 25.32 -9.27
CA LYS A 103 0.00 26.58 -8.80
C LYS A 103 1.06 27.66 -8.80
N GLU A 104 0.73 28.80 -9.39
CA GLU A 104 1.61 29.97 -9.40
C GLU A 104 1.76 30.54 -7.97
N THR A 105 3.00 30.86 -7.62
CA THR A 105 3.35 31.52 -6.38
C THR A 105 3.85 32.94 -6.71
N PRO A 106 3.43 33.99 -5.99
CA PRO A 106 3.89 35.35 -6.25
C PRO A 106 5.42 35.45 -6.18
N SER A 107 6.05 35.85 -7.29
CA SER A 107 7.51 36.01 -7.36
C SER A 107 7.98 37.41 -7.01
N GLY A 108 7.08 38.41 -7.00
CA GLY A 108 7.43 39.81 -6.81
C GLY A 108 8.13 40.47 -8.00
N ALA A 109 8.44 39.71 -9.08
CA ALA A 109 9.10 40.19 -10.28
C ALA A 109 8.23 39.92 -11.52
N GLU A 110 8.07 40.94 -12.38
CA GLU A 110 7.19 40.86 -13.55
C GLU A 110 7.66 39.84 -14.60
N ASN A 111 8.97 39.63 -14.70
CA ASN A 111 9.58 38.74 -15.68
C ASN A 111 9.97 37.37 -15.12
N VAL A 112 9.58 37.04 -13.89
CA VAL A 112 9.87 35.77 -13.23
C VAL A 112 8.57 35.20 -12.67
N LYS A 113 8.31 33.95 -12.94
CA LYS A 113 7.19 33.19 -12.40
C LYS A 113 7.67 31.93 -11.69
N ILE A 114 7.15 31.65 -10.53
CA ILE A 114 7.45 30.45 -9.75
C ILE A 114 6.18 29.62 -9.62
N TYR A 115 6.29 28.35 -9.87
CA TYR A 115 5.18 27.39 -9.77
C TYR A 115 5.55 26.26 -8.80
N ASN A 116 4.71 26.04 -7.82
CA ASN A 116 4.76 24.84 -7.01
C ASN A 116 4.01 23.71 -7.71
N VAL A 117 4.60 22.53 -7.73
CA VAL A 117 4.00 21.30 -8.29
C VAL A 117 3.51 20.43 -7.15
N TYR A 118 2.30 19.90 -7.33
CA TYR A 118 1.61 19.07 -6.35
C TYR A 118 1.23 17.73 -6.98
N CYS A 119 1.30 16.69 -6.18
CA CYS A 119 0.75 15.38 -6.49
C CYS A 119 -0.24 14.98 -5.40
N ASN A 120 -1.50 14.71 -5.76
CA ASN A 120 -2.58 14.46 -4.80
C ASN A 120 -2.69 15.51 -3.69
N GLY A 121 -2.43 16.79 -4.01
CA GLY A 121 -2.47 17.91 -3.07
C GLY A 121 -1.22 18.09 -2.21
N ASN A 122 -0.25 17.18 -2.27
CA ASN A 122 1.03 17.31 -1.57
C ASN A 122 2.08 17.99 -2.47
N PRO A 123 2.89 18.91 -1.95
CA PRO A 123 3.93 19.56 -2.71
C PRO A 123 5.04 18.55 -3.01
N VAL A 124 5.40 18.41 -4.29
CA VAL A 124 6.47 17.53 -4.77
C VAL A 124 7.64 18.28 -5.38
N GLY A 125 7.52 19.59 -5.55
CA GLY A 125 8.60 20.42 -6.06
C GLY A 125 8.14 21.77 -6.56
N GLN A 126 9.04 22.44 -7.24
CA GLN A 126 8.79 23.74 -7.83
C GLN A 126 9.62 23.91 -9.11
N PHE A 127 9.14 24.77 -10.00
CA PHE A 127 9.94 25.26 -11.13
C PHE A 127 9.80 26.77 -11.28
N GLN A 128 10.84 27.36 -11.84
CA GLN A 128 10.91 28.79 -12.12
C GLN A 128 10.98 29.02 -13.63
N MET A 129 10.26 30.02 -14.08
CA MET A 129 10.28 30.49 -15.45
C MET A 129 10.73 31.94 -15.51
N GLU A 130 11.52 32.26 -16.50
CA GLU A 130 11.92 33.64 -16.77
C GLU A 130 11.60 34.02 -18.20
N ARG A 131 11.26 35.29 -18.40
CA ARG A 131 11.04 35.84 -19.73
C ARG A 131 12.39 36.10 -20.43
N ASP A 132 12.61 35.52 -21.60
CA ASP A 132 13.87 35.71 -22.35
C ASP A 132 13.92 37.06 -23.05
N LEU A 133 14.35 38.07 -22.32
CA LEU A 133 14.45 39.44 -22.81
C LEU A 133 15.49 39.60 -23.95
N SER A 134 16.35 38.64 -24.23
CA SER A 134 17.29 38.68 -25.36
C SER A 134 16.56 38.73 -26.70
N TYR A 135 15.34 38.21 -26.76
CA TYR A 135 14.47 38.26 -27.93
C TYR A 135 13.85 39.64 -28.21
N GLU A 136 13.91 40.60 -27.26
CA GLU A 136 13.29 41.90 -27.41
C GLU A 136 13.79 42.63 -28.69
N ASN A 137 15.09 42.55 -28.96
CA ASN A 137 15.67 43.17 -30.15
C ASN A 137 15.26 42.47 -31.43
N SER A 138 15.15 41.15 -31.44
CA SER A 138 14.69 40.38 -32.61
C SER A 138 13.23 40.73 -32.94
N ILE A 139 12.35 40.84 -31.94
CA ILE A 139 10.96 41.25 -32.16
C ILE A 139 10.86 42.69 -32.64
N LYS A 140 11.79 43.58 -32.25
CA LYS A 140 11.86 44.97 -32.74
C LYS A 140 12.34 45.10 -34.16
N ILE A 141 13.19 44.19 -34.61
CA ILE A 141 13.78 44.19 -35.98
C ILE A 141 12.82 43.53 -36.96
N ASP A 142 12.11 42.48 -36.54
CA ASP A 142 11.12 41.83 -37.37
C ASP A 142 9.84 42.66 -37.46
N SER A 143 9.14 42.50 -38.57
CA SER A 143 8.04 43.28 -39.14
C SER A 143 6.85 43.64 -38.23
N VAL A 144 6.74 43.05 -37.04
CA VAL A 144 5.74 43.46 -36.01
C VAL A 144 5.79 44.95 -35.71
N LEU A 145 6.98 45.58 -35.86
CA LEU A 145 7.14 47.01 -35.64
C LEU A 145 6.63 47.86 -36.81
N LEU A 146 6.54 47.29 -38.02
CA LEU A 146 5.99 47.98 -39.18
C LEU A 146 4.50 48.24 -39.02
N LEU A 147 3.76 47.25 -38.56
CA LEU A 147 2.32 47.35 -38.24
C LEU A 147 2.06 48.32 -37.08
N ARG A 148 2.95 48.34 -36.05
CA ARG A 148 2.86 49.30 -34.94
C ARG A 148 3.19 50.74 -35.38
N LYS A 149 4.16 50.94 -36.29
CA LYS A 149 4.45 52.26 -36.85
C LYS A 149 3.32 52.85 -37.67
N LEU A 150 2.42 52.01 -38.21
CA LEU A 150 1.26 52.46 -38.96
C LEU A 150 0.09 52.90 -38.06
N GLU A 151 0.25 52.85 -36.71
CA GLU A 151 -0.77 53.15 -35.67
C GLU A 151 -2.12 52.43 -35.91
N PHE A 152 -2.18 51.51 -36.84
CA PHE A 152 -3.39 50.83 -37.26
C PHE A 152 -3.78 49.71 -36.29
N PHE A 153 -2.81 49.19 -35.50
CA PHE A 153 -2.99 48.09 -34.55
C PHE A 153 -2.58 48.55 -33.13
N TRP A 154 -3.38 49.44 -32.53
CA TRP A 154 -3.16 49.97 -31.19
C TRP A 154 -3.22 48.90 -30.07
N PHE A 155 -3.71 47.67 -30.39
CA PHE A 155 -3.81 46.52 -29.50
C PHE A 155 -2.56 45.63 -29.46
N ILE A 156 -1.53 45.91 -30.29
CA ILE A 156 -0.28 45.17 -30.26
C ILE A 156 0.48 45.50 -28.98
N GLN A 157 0.72 44.48 -28.17
CA GLN A 157 1.39 44.59 -26.87
C GLN A 157 2.84 45.09 -27.01
N ASP A 158 3.45 45.55 -25.94
CA ASP A 158 4.84 45.93 -25.90
C ASP A 158 5.73 44.73 -26.29
N ALA A 159 6.84 45.00 -27.00
CA ALA A 159 7.77 43.94 -27.45
C ALA A 159 8.26 43.03 -26.31
N ARG A 160 8.43 43.58 -25.11
CA ARG A 160 8.78 42.79 -23.92
C ARG A 160 7.75 41.78 -23.56
N SER A 161 6.47 42.09 -23.72
CA SER A 161 5.36 41.17 -23.41
C SER A 161 5.28 40.02 -24.39
N LEU A 162 5.91 40.12 -25.57
CA LEU A 162 5.99 39.08 -26.59
C LEU A 162 7.26 38.22 -26.50
N CYS A 163 8.16 38.50 -25.55
CA CYS A 163 9.33 37.66 -25.34
C CYS A 163 8.92 36.29 -24.75
N PRO A 164 9.51 35.20 -25.26
CA PRO A 164 9.17 33.85 -24.83
C PRO A 164 9.58 33.60 -23.39
N TRP A 165 8.85 32.70 -22.71
CA TRP A 165 9.21 32.17 -21.41
C TRP A 165 10.15 30.98 -21.56
N ARG A 166 11.05 30.79 -20.59
CA ARG A 166 11.95 29.64 -20.47
C ARG A 166 11.94 29.13 -19.05
N ILE A 167 12.03 27.82 -18.88
CA ILE A 167 12.34 27.20 -17.58
C ILE A 167 13.80 27.49 -17.26
N THR A 168 14.07 28.11 -16.12
CA THR A 168 15.42 28.49 -15.68
C THR A 168 15.91 27.68 -14.49
N GLY A 169 15.01 27.00 -13.80
CA GLY A 169 15.36 26.12 -12.69
C GLY A 169 14.17 25.28 -12.25
N ASP A 170 14.46 24.10 -11.77
CA ASP A 170 13.48 23.21 -11.17
C ASP A 170 14.11 22.42 -10.00
N SER A 171 13.28 22.02 -9.08
CA SER A 171 13.67 21.20 -7.93
C SER A 171 12.48 20.33 -7.53
N TYR A 172 12.70 19.02 -7.47
CA TYR A 172 11.69 18.03 -7.10
C TYR A 172 12.23 17.12 -6.02
N ASP A 173 11.36 16.76 -5.09
CA ASP A 173 11.69 15.86 -3.99
C ASP A 173 10.43 15.10 -3.56
N ILE A 174 10.51 13.77 -3.60
CA ILE A 174 9.49 12.85 -3.14
C ILE A 174 9.90 12.10 -1.87
N SER A 175 11.05 12.41 -1.28
CA SER A 175 11.55 11.77 -0.05
C SER A 175 10.66 11.99 1.18
N GLY A 176 9.83 13.03 1.15
CA GLY A 176 8.83 13.31 2.20
C GLY A 176 7.66 12.33 2.26
N PHE A 177 7.52 11.44 1.27
CA PHE A 177 6.47 10.44 1.22
C PHE A 177 6.96 9.10 1.80
N THR A 178 6.06 8.43 2.53
CA THR A 178 6.31 7.06 3.02
C THR A 178 5.62 6.08 2.09
N PHE A 179 6.41 5.41 1.24
CA PHE A 179 5.93 4.42 0.27
C PHE A 179 5.94 3.01 0.82
N THR A 180 6.67 2.78 1.91
CA THR A 180 6.88 1.46 2.49
C THR A 180 6.10 1.26 3.78
N SER A 181 5.75 0.02 4.03
CA SER A 181 5.12 -0.47 5.24
C SER A 181 5.91 -1.67 5.81
N SER A 182 5.40 -2.25 6.88
CA SER A 182 5.90 -3.55 7.37
C SER A 182 4.80 -4.59 7.25
N SER A 183 5.21 -5.81 6.92
CA SER A 183 4.38 -7.01 6.99
C SER A 183 4.77 -7.85 8.19
N SER A 184 3.81 -8.41 8.93
CA SER A 184 4.11 -9.24 10.10
C SER A 184 3.16 -10.42 10.18
N ALA A 185 3.69 -11.54 10.71
CA ALA A 185 2.91 -12.73 11.01
C ALA A 185 3.44 -13.39 12.27
N VAL A 186 2.52 -13.96 13.08
CA VAL A 186 2.84 -14.82 14.22
C VAL A 186 2.38 -16.22 13.87
N VAL A 187 3.31 -17.16 13.77
CA VAL A 187 3.06 -18.53 13.30
C VAL A 187 3.80 -19.54 14.17
N PRO A 188 3.40 -20.82 14.20
CA PRO A 188 4.16 -21.88 14.84
C PRO A 188 5.62 -21.88 14.37
N GLU A 189 6.54 -22.22 15.27
CA GLU A 189 7.99 -22.28 15.00
C GLU A 189 8.34 -23.25 13.84
N THR A 190 7.49 -24.26 13.63
CA THR A 190 7.66 -25.24 12.56
C THR A 190 7.07 -24.83 11.22
N PHE A 191 6.34 -23.70 11.16
CA PHE A 191 5.69 -23.20 9.95
C PHE A 191 6.62 -22.21 9.23
N SER A 192 6.38 -22.06 7.94
CA SER A 192 7.08 -21.06 7.12
C SER A 192 6.11 -20.02 6.59
N ILE A 193 6.65 -18.84 6.26
CA ILE A 193 5.87 -17.80 5.59
C ILE A 193 6.52 -17.39 4.28
N ARG A 194 5.70 -16.98 3.32
CA ARG A 194 6.17 -16.40 2.06
C ARG A 194 5.51 -15.05 1.82
N LEU A 195 6.29 -14.14 1.25
CA LEU A 195 5.83 -12.87 0.73
C LEU A 195 6.07 -12.87 -0.78
N ASN A 196 5.04 -12.60 -1.55
CA ASN A 196 5.11 -12.62 -3.02
C ASN A 196 5.72 -13.93 -3.59
N GLY A 197 5.43 -15.07 -2.94
CA GLY A 197 5.97 -16.38 -3.31
C GLY A 197 7.41 -16.67 -2.86
N ILE A 198 8.12 -15.68 -2.31
CA ILE A 198 9.50 -15.81 -1.79
C ILE A 198 9.44 -16.18 -0.32
N GLU A 199 10.19 -17.20 0.09
CA GLU A 199 10.25 -17.64 1.47
C GLU A 199 10.96 -16.59 2.35
N VAL A 200 10.37 -16.29 3.50
CA VAL A 200 10.93 -15.34 4.48
C VAL A 200 11.86 -16.08 5.43
N GLY A 201 13.12 -15.71 5.40
CA GLY A 201 14.17 -16.36 6.22
C GLY A 201 14.09 -16.04 7.72
N SER A 202 14.86 -16.79 8.50
CA SER A 202 14.89 -16.64 9.98
C SER A 202 15.47 -15.30 10.44
N GLU A 203 16.17 -14.57 9.59
CA GLU A 203 16.70 -13.23 9.87
C GLU A 203 15.59 -12.19 10.11
N TYR A 204 14.38 -12.47 9.67
CA TYR A 204 13.19 -11.62 9.90
C TYR A 204 12.41 -11.99 11.16
N ILE A 205 12.85 -12.99 11.93
CA ILE A 205 12.23 -13.34 13.20
C ILE A 205 12.65 -12.31 14.26
N THR A 206 11.68 -11.61 14.80
CA THR A 206 11.88 -10.56 15.82
C THR A 206 11.56 -11.05 17.23
N GLU A 207 10.77 -12.12 17.36
CA GLU A 207 10.35 -12.67 18.64
C GLU A 207 10.19 -14.19 18.51
N THR A 208 10.64 -14.92 19.51
CA THR A 208 10.56 -16.38 19.60
C THR A 208 9.97 -16.79 20.95
N GLY A 209 9.50 -18.03 21.05
CA GLY A 209 8.95 -18.56 22.30
C GLY A 209 7.60 -17.96 22.69
N ILE A 210 6.84 -17.46 21.71
CA ILE A 210 5.48 -16.96 21.94
C ILE A 210 4.58 -18.15 22.27
N HIS A 211 3.88 -18.08 23.39
CA HIS A 211 3.05 -19.17 23.86
C HIS A 211 1.73 -19.26 23.07
N TYR A 212 1.16 -20.45 23.06
CA TYR A 212 -0.22 -20.64 22.61
C TYR A 212 -1.18 -20.26 23.74
N ASP A 213 -2.17 -19.44 23.44
CA ASP A 213 -3.16 -18.97 24.42
C ASP A 213 -3.90 -20.13 25.09
N VAL A 214 -4.12 -21.22 24.35
CA VAL A 214 -4.75 -22.44 24.87
C VAL A 214 -3.93 -23.15 25.95
N LEU A 215 -2.62 -22.92 26.02
CA LEU A 215 -1.71 -23.51 27.01
C LEU A 215 -1.53 -22.62 28.24
N GLU A 216 -1.71 -21.31 28.11
CA GLU A 216 -1.48 -20.35 29.22
C GLU A 216 -2.18 -20.70 30.54
N PRO A 217 -3.46 -21.14 30.57
CA PRO A 217 -4.12 -21.45 31.81
C PRO A 217 -3.53 -22.66 32.57
N TYR A 218 -2.73 -23.49 31.89
CA TYR A 218 -2.31 -24.79 32.39
C TYR A 218 -0.82 -24.89 32.73
N TYR A 219 -0.01 -23.96 32.23
CA TYR A 219 1.45 -24.02 32.40
C TYR A 219 2.00 -22.71 32.96
N GLU A 220 2.90 -22.78 33.90
CA GLU A 220 3.74 -21.67 34.37
C GLU A 220 5.15 -21.75 33.77
N ASP A 221 5.65 -22.96 33.50
CA ASP A 221 6.90 -23.24 32.82
C ASP A 221 6.62 -23.80 31.43
N TYR A 222 6.98 -23.05 30.40
CA TYR A 222 6.78 -23.39 29.00
C TYR A 222 7.96 -24.14 28.37
N SER A 223 8.97 -24.53 29.13
CA SER A 223 10.12 -25.27 28.65
C SER A 223 9.71 -26.56 27.93
N GLY A 224 10.06 -26.69 26.66
CA GLY A 224 9.79 -27.88 25.86
C GLY A 224 8.34 -28.00 25.36
N LEU A 225 7.52 -26.96 25.51
CA LEU A 225 6.23 -26.86 24.86
C LEU A 225 6.35 -26.27 23.44
N PRO A 226 5.40 -26.52 22.55
CA PRO A 226 5.34 -25.85 21.26
C PRO A 226 5.22 -24.35 21.44
N THR A 227 5.92 -23.60 20.59
CA THR A 227 5.92 -22.14 20.60
C THR A 227 5.66 -21.57 19.21
N LYS A 228 5.31 -20.30 19.18
CA LYS A 228 5.14 -19.49 17.97
C LYS A 228 6.31 -18.54 17.84
N VAL A 229 6.57 -18.09 16.62
CA VAL A 229 7.55 -17.05 16.28
C VAL A 229 6.86 -15.91 15.55
N LYS A 230 7.40 -14.70 15.70
CA LYS A 230 6.92 -13.50 15.01
C LYS A 230 7.92 -13.08 13.97
N TYR A 231 7.46 -13.06 12.73
CA TYR A 231 8.18 -12.45 11.61
C TYR A 231 7.75 -10.99 11.46
N VAL A 232 8.72 -10.13 11.16
CA VAL A 232 8.49 -8.73 10.77
C VAL A 232 9.40 -8.40 9.61
N VAL A 233 8.82 -8.09 8.47
CA VAL A 233 9.51 -7.67 7.25
C VAL A 233 9.22 -6.21 7.00
N GLY A 234 10.23 -5.37 7.00
CA GLY A 234 10.15 -3.94 6.66
C GLY A 234 10.33 -3.70 5.17
N ASN A 235 10.27 -2.43 4.78
CA ASN A 235 10.51 -1.95 3.41
C ASN A 235 9.62 -2.60 2.35
N ILE A 236 8.38 -2.92 2.69
CA ILE A 236 7.38 -3.45 1.77
C ILE A 236 6.68 -2.27 1.08
N PHE A 237 6.85 -2.12 -0.22
CA PHE A 237 6.13 -1.12 -0.99
C PHE A 237 4.64 -1.50 -1.07
N GLY A 238 3.79 -0.58 -0.58
CA GLY A 238 2.36 -0.85 -0.44
C GLY A 238 2.03 -1.83 0.66
N LYS A 239 1.25 -2.87 0.35
CA LYS A 239 0.82 -3.91 1.28
C LYS A 239 1.03 -5.29 0.67
N LEU A 240 1.80 -6.13 1.36
CA LEU A 240 1.90 -7.56 1.07
C LEU A 240 1.45 -8.35 2.30
N ASP A 241 0.45 -9.19 2.11
CA ASP A 241 0.00 -10.10 3.16
C ASP A 241 0.83 -11.40 3.09
N PRO A 242 1.35 -11.89 4.23
CA PRO A 242 2.12 -13.12 4.25
C PRO A 242 1.22 -14.32 4.03
N VAL A 243 1.71 -15.28 3.24
CA VAL A 243 1.08 -16.59 3.06
C VAL A 243 1.80 -17.58 3.96
N VAL A 244 1.06 -18.28 4.79
CA VAL A 244 1.59 -19.23 5.78
C VAL A 244 1.52 -20.66 5.22
N TYR A 245 2.56 -21.44 5.47
CA TYR A 245 2.66 -22.84 5.07
C TYR A 245 2.94 -23.72 6.28
N ASP A 246 2.24 -24.85 6.36
CA ASP A 246 2.49 -25.89 7.36
C ASP A 246 3.82 -26.63 7.06
N PRO A 247 4.30 -27.51 7.98
CA PRO A 247 5.50 -28.32 7.75
C PRO A 247 5.42 -29.27 6.55
N GLN A 248 4.20 -29.57 6.06
CA GLN A 248 3.95 -30.42 4.90
C GLN A 248 3.95 -29.61 3.59
N GLY A 249 4.02 -28.27 3.68
CA GLY A 249 4.02 -27.37 2.54
C GLY A 249 2.63 -27.00 2.03
N ASN A 250 1.58 -27.22 2.82
CA ASN A 250 0.22 -26.79 2.48
C ASN A 250 -0.01 -25.35 2.96
N GLU A 251 -0.74 -24.58 2.16
CA GLU A 251 -1.14 -23.22 2.54
C GLU A 251 -2.17 -23.25 3.68
N VAL A 252 -1.90 -22.51 4.73
CA VAL A 252 -2.78 -22.29 5.88
C VAL A 252 -3.42 -20.93 5.77
N LYS A 253 -4.75 -20.88 5.74
CA LYS A 253 -5.50 -19.63 5.76
C LYS A 253 -5.49 -19.06 7.17
N VAL A 254 -4.76 -17.99 7.35
CA VAL A 254 -4.65 -17.28 8.63
C VAL A 254 -5.68 -16.17 8.70
N ASP A 255 -6.54 -16.22 9.72
CA ASP A 255 -7.39 -15.11 10.10
C ASP A 255 -6.64 -14.28 11.17
N PRO A 256 -6.30 -13.00 10.92
CA PRO A 256 -5.58 -12.16 11.88
C PRO A 256 -6.39 -11.90 13.17
N THR A 257 -7.69 -12.16 13.15
CA THR A 257 -8.58 -12.08 14.33
C THR A 257 -8.91 -13.44 14.92
N GLY A 258 -8.40 -14.52 14.31
CA GLY A 258 -8.61 -15.90 14.73
C GLY A 258 -7.79 -16.25 15.99
N ASP A 259 -8.24 -17.28 16.66
CA ASP A 259 -7.49 -17.87 17.78
C ASP A 259 -6.40 -18.84 17.30
N ASP A 260 -5.66 -19.43 18.22
CA ASP A 260 -4.59 -20.37 17.91
C ASP A 260 -5.06 -21.67 17.23
N SER A 261 -6.37 -21.95 17.19
CA SER A 261 -6.92 -23.17 16.56
C SER A 261 -6.63 -23.27 15.08
N GLN A 262 -6.45 -22.15 14.39
CA GLN A 262 -6.06 -22.10 12.98
C GLN A 262 -4.68 -22.73 12.69
N PHE A 263 -3.81 -22.83 13.70
CA PHE A 263 -2.49 -23.45 13.61
C PHE A 263 -2.46 -24.88 14.15
N MET A 264 -3.60 -25.41 14.60
CA MET A 264 -3.71 -26.76 15.10
C MET A 264 -3.97 -27.72 13.93
N GLU A 265 -3.15 -28.72 13.79
CA GLU A 265 -3.33 -29.74 12.77
C GLU A 265 -4.44 -30.73 13.14
N PRO A 266 -5.31 -31.09 12.20
CA PRO A 266 -6.26 -32.15 12.42
C PRO A 266 -5.52 -33.48 12.61
N CYS A 267 -5.88 -34.23 13.64
CA CYS A 267 -5.32 -35.57 13.89
C CYS A 267 -5.85 -36.60 12.89
N SER A 268 -5.09 -37.66 12.66
CA SER A 268 -5.56 -38.84 11.94
C SER A 268 -6.70 -39.55 12.70
N ASN A 269 -7.48 -40.36 12.01
CA ASN A 269 -8.57 -41.12 12.67
C ASN A 269 -8.04 -42.07 13.73
N GLU A 270 -6.86 -42.66 13.56
CA GLU A 270 -6.21 -43.53 14.55
C GLU A 270 -5.82 -42.73 15.81
N GLU A 271 -5.23 -41.54 15.64
CA GLU A 271 -4.87 -40.64 16.74
C GLU A 271 -6.12 -40.16 17.49
N ILE A 272 -7.15 -39.72 16.74
CA ILE A 272 -8.42 -39.28 17.33
C ILE A 272 -9.02 -40.42 18.20
N SER A 273 -9.01 -41.67 17.70
CA SER A 273 -9.53 -42.83 18.46
C SER A 273 -8.72 -43.05 19.71
N ALA A 274 -7.39 -43.14 19.62
CA ALA A 274 -6.50 -43.39 20.75
C ALA A 274 -6.58 -42.30 21.81
N LEU A 275 -6.59 -41.04 21.40
CA LEU A 275 -6.68 -39.88 22.28
C LEU A 275 -8.07 -39.75 22.92
N SER A 276 -9.12 -40.10 22.17
CA SER A 276 -10.49 -40.15 22.73
C SER A 276 -10.64 -41.24 23.79
N ASP A 277 -10.07 -42.41 23.58
CA ASP A 277 -10.07 -43.49 24.57
C ASP A 277 -9.28 -43.10 25.82
N PHE A 278 -8.10 -42.46 25.63
CA PHE A 278 -7.33 -41.89 26.73
C PHE A 278 -8.14 -40.84 27.52
N ALA A 279 -8.78 -39.89 26.85
CA ALA A 279 -9.55 -38.82 27.47
C ALA A 279 -10.73 -39.38 28.27
N ARG A 280 -11.45 -40.37 27.73
CA ARG A 280 -12.55 -41.08 28.43
C ARG A 280 -12.05 -41.78 29.68
N ALA A 281 -10.90 -42.46 29.60
CA ALA A 281 -10.30 -43.17 30.71
C ALA A 281 -9.78 -42.20 31.79
N PHE A 282 -9.35 -41.00 31.41
CA PHE A 282 -8.84 -39.96 32.32
C PHE A 282 -9.94 -39.26 33.10
N VAL A 283 -11.12 -39.04 32.51
CA VAL A 283 -12.18 -38.18 33.10
C VAL A 283 -12.69 -38.74 34.46
N GLU A 284 -12.92 -40.04 34.59
CA GLU A 284 -13.45 -40.61 35.80
C GLU A 284 -12.45 -40.52 36.98
N PRO A 285 -11.17 -40.91 36.86
CA PRO A 285 -10.15 -40.67 37.90
C PRO A 285 -9.99 -39.20 38.25
N TYR A 286 -10.07 -38.30 37.29
CA TYR A 286 -9.98 -36.86 37.51
C TYR A 286 -11.18 -36.33 38.32
N ALA A 287 -12.39 -36.69 37.91
CA ALA A 287 -13.62 -36.29 38.63
C ALA A 287 -13.64 -36.81 40.07
N ARG A 288 -13.23 -38.06 40.29
CA ARG A 288 -13.10 -38.60 41.65
C ARG A 288 -12.08 -37.87 42.49
N PHE A 289 -10.91 -37.55 41.89
CA PHE A 289 -9.85 -36.80 42.56
C PHE A 289 -10.31 -35.41 42.99
N THR A 290 -11.00 -34.68 42.13
CA THR A 290 -11.45 -33.31 42.39
C THR A 290 -12.75 -33.25 43.20
N GLY A 291 -13.56 -34.32 43.26
CA GLY A 291 -14.90 -34.31 43.83
C GLY A 291 -15.05 -35.07 45.13
N THR A 292 -14.16 -35.99 45.50
CA THR A 292 -14.42 -36.88 46.68
C THR A 292 -13.40 -36.75 47.80
N LYS A 293 -13.79 -37.10 49.02
CA LYS A 293 -12.97 -37.07 50.22
C LYS A 293 -11.75 -38.00 50.19
N ASN A 294 -11.79 -39.04 49.36
CA ASN A 294 -10.69 -40.03 49.32
C ASN A 294 -9.57 -39.59 48.35
N VAL A 295 -9.07 -38.38 48.54
CA VAL A 295 -8.15 -37.70 47.61
C VAL A 295 -6.89 -38.50 47.34
N TRP A 296 -6.26 -39.07 48.39
CA TRP A 296 -5.01 -39.82 48.25
C TRP A 296 -5.15 -41.10 47.41
N ALA A 297 -6.22 -41.85 47.61
CA ALA A 297 -6.45 -43.05 46.82
C ALA A 297 -6.75 -42.70 45.34
N ASN A 298 -7.59 -41.68 45.13
CA ASN A 298 -7.92 -41.19 43.79
C ASN A 298 -6.70 -40.59 43.08
N TYR A 299 -5.80 -39.92 43.82
CA TYR A 299 -4.56 -39.44 43.27
C TYR A 299 -3.67 -40.56 42.77
N GLY A 300 -3.57 -41.67 43.51
CA GLY A 300 -2.83 -42.86 43.08
C GLY A 300 -3.31 -43.40 41.73
N GLU A 301 -4.63 -43.40 41.49
CA GLU A 301 -5.22 -43.81 40.23
C GLU A 301 -4.94 -42.79 39.10
N LEU A 302 -5.16 -41.50 39.39
CA LEU A 302 -5.00 -40.41 38.41
C LEU A 302 -3.54 -40.27 37.93
N LYS A 303 -2.55 -40.58 38.80
CA LYS A 303 -1.11 -40.57 38.43
C LYS A 303 -0.77 -41.43 37.21
N ASN A 304 -1.55 -42.47 36.91
CA ASN A 304 -1.31 -43.30 35.72
C ASN A 304 -1.56 -42.56 34.40
N TYR A 305 -2.28 -41.45 34.45
CA TYR A 305 -2.63 -40.64 33.29
C TYR A 305 -1.82 -39.31 33.21
N VAL A 306 -0.99 -39.04 34.23
CA VAL A 306 -0.30 -37.78 34.35
C VAL A 306 1.21 -37.96 34.16
N LYS A 307 1.83 -37.13 33.29
CA LYS A 307 3.26 -37.13 33.12
C LYS A 307 3.95 -36.72 34.44
N PRO A 308 4.88 -37.52 34.97
CA PRO A 308 5.60 -37.18 36.20
C PRO A 308 6.33 -35.83 36.05
N ASN A 309 6.33 -35.05 37.10
CA ASN A 309 6.95 -33.73 37.19
C ASN A 309 6.38 -32.67 36.20
N SER A 310 5.24 -32.96 35.56
CA SER A 310 4.52 -31.95 34.77
C SER A 310 3.94 -30.88 35.68
N GLU A 311 3.61 -29.73 35.13
CA GLU A 311 2.95 -28.63 35.85
C GLU A 311 1.61 -29.09 36.48
N PHE A 312 0.86 -29.91 35.76
CA PHE A 312 -0.34 -30.50 36.23
C PHE A 312 -0.08 -31.43 37.46
N ALA A 313 0.98 -32.25 37.41
CA ALA A 313 1.39 -33.08 38.54
C ALA A 313 1.71 -32.24 39.79
N LYS A 314 2.44 -31.16 39.65
CA LYS A 314 2.78 -30.21 40.73
C LYS A 314 1.51 -29.56 41.32
N ARG A 315 0.59 -29.13 40.46
CA ARG A 315 -0.72 -28.56 40.90
C ARG A 315 -1.57 -29.58 41.65
N MET A 316 -1.54 -30.84 41.24
CA MET A 316 -2.22 -31.91 41.94
C MET A 316 -1.61 -32.17 43.34
N ASP A 317 -0.28 -32.16 43.46
CA ASP A 317 0.41 -32.30 44.72
C ASP A 317 0.02 -31.16 45.70
N LEU A 318 -0.04 -29.92 45.22
CA LEU A 318 -0.51 -28.76 45.99
C LEU A 318 -2.00 -28.87 46.36
N PHE A 319 -2.84 -29.37 45.46
CA PHE A 319 -4.29 -29.56 45.73
C PHE A 319 -4.52 -30.55 46.86
N ILE A 320 -3.74 -31.62 46.92
CA ILE A 320 -3.89 -32.65 47.97
C ILE A 320 -3.64 -32.06 49.36
N GLU A 321 -2.64 -31.19 49.51
CA GLU A 321 -2.28 -30.60 50.80
C GLU A 321 -3.43 -29.79 51.43
N GLY A 322 -4.36 -29.24 50.60
CA GLY A 322 -5.51 -28.46 51.05
C GLY A 322 -6.87 -29.15 50.90
N ALA A 323 -6.95 -30.28 50.21
CA ALA A 323 -8.22 -30.85 49.73
C ALA A 323 -9.14 -31.40 50.85
N ASP A 324 -8.57 -31.95 51.94
CA ASP A 324 -9.34 -32.53 53.06
C ASP A 324 -10.28 -31.50 53.72
N ALA A 325 -10.01 -30.22 53.61
CA ALA A 325 -10.80 -29.15 54.19
C ALA A 325 -12.07 -28.80 53.37
N TRP A 326 -12.10 -29.14 52.07
CA TRP A 326 -13.12 -28.64 51.17
C TRP A 326 -14.01 -29.71 50.53
N LEU A 327 -13.53 -30.96 50.39
CA LEU A 327 -14.24 -32.03 49.71
C LEU A 327 -15.24 -32.75 50.62
N ASN A 328 -16.53 -32.63 50.29
CA ASN A 328 -17.63 -33.16 51.12
C ASN A 328 -18.41 -34.31 50.47
N PHE A 329 -18.07 -34.72 49.24
CA PHE A 329 -18.78 -35.76 48.53
C PHE A 329 -18.23 -37.16 48.87
N HIS A 330 -19.11 -38.14 48.91
CA HIS A 330 -18.75 -39.55 49.17
C HIS A 330 -18.38 -40.28 47.88
N SER A 331 -19.08 -39.94 46.79
CA SER A 331 -18.81 -40.48 45.45
C SER A 331 -19.17 -39.51 44.39
N VAL A 332 -18.57 -39.69 43.22
CA VAL A 332 -18.81 -38.97 41.97
C VAL A 332 -19.14 -39.99 40.90
N GLU A 333 -20.17 -39.77 40.15
CA GLU A 333 -20.52 -40.49 38.94
C GLU A 333 -20.33 -39.59 37.74
N VAL A 334 -19.63 -40.10 36.68
CA VAL A 334 -19.40 -39.41 35.42
C VAL A 334 -20.31 -40.00 34.35
N SER A 335 -20.98 -39.16 33.59
CA SER A 335 -21.85 -39.55 32.49
C SER A 335 -21.72 -38.62 31.31
N ASN A 336 -22.29 -38.99 30.16
CA ASN A 336 -22.37 -38.15 28.95
C ASN A 336 -21.02 -37.62 28.45
N VAL A 337 -19.95 -38.41 28.54
CA VAL A 337 -18.61 -38.01 28.05
C VAL A 337 -18.62 -37.89 26.54
N SER A 338 -18.47 -36.69 26.03
CA SER A 338 -18.39 -36.36 24.61
C SER A 338 -17.04 -35.71 24.28
N ILE A 339 -16.34 -36.24 23.30
CA ILE A 339 -15.14 -35.62 22.75
C ILE A 339 -15.57 -34.69 21.58
N ASN A 340 -15.37 -33.41 21.75
CA ASN A 340 -15.83 -32.39 20.81
C ASN A 340 -14.82 -32.18 19.68
N SER A 341 -13.51 -32.15 20.01
CA SER A 341 -12.42 -32.00 19.03
C SER A 341 -11.10 -32.51 19.59
N VAL A 342 -10.24 -32.93 18.68
CA VAL A 342 -8.85 -33.33 18.94
C VAL A 342 -7.96 -32.71 17.88
N TYR A 343 -6.96 -31.96 18.31
CA TYR A 343 -6.01 -31.28 17.46
C TYR A 343 -4.58 -31.54 17.91
N SER A 344 -3.65 -31.54 16.97
CA SER A 344 -2.21 -31.58 17.23
C SER A 344 -1.62 -30.17 17.22
N LEU A 345 -0.77 -29.88 18.21
CA LEU A 345 0.11 -28.69 18.23
C LEU A 345 1.50 -28.98 17.64
N GLY A 346 1.70 -30.20 17.10
CA GLY A 346 3.01 -30.68 16.70
C GLY A 346 3.85 -31.20 17.87
N GLY A 347 5.00 -31.85 17.57
CA GLY A 347 5.92 -32.32 18.60
C GLY A 347 5.38 -33.35 19.58
N GLY A 348 4.24 -33.99 19.29
CA GLY A 348 3.56 -34.94 20.18
C GLY A 348 2.65 -34.28 21.24
N PHE A 349 2.35 -32.99 21.08
CA PHE A 349 1.39 -32.27 21.92
C PHE A 349 0.04 -32.21 21.24
N TYR A 350 -1.02 -32.48 22.05
CA TYR A 350 -2.39 -32.53 21.56
C TYR A 350 -3.32 -31.72 22.47
N VAL A 351 -4.36 -31.13 21.88
CA VAL A 351 -5.44 -30.48 22.57
C VAL A 351 -6.70 -31.29 22.38
N ILE A 352 -7.32 -31.77 23.48
CA ILE A 352 -8.56 -32.51 23.46
C ILE A 352 -9.63 -31.65 24.16
N ASN A 353 -10.65 -31.29 23.41
CA ASN A 353 -11.81 -30.58 23.94
C ASN A 353 -12.93 -31.57 24.20
N MET A 354 -13.37 -31.68 25.45
CA MET A 354 -14.39 -32.63 25.85
C MET A 354 -15.42 -32.02 26.81
N THR A 355 -16.59 -32.62 26.82
CA THR A 355 -17.69 -32.27 27.75
C THR A 355 -18.15 -33.53 28.49
N TYR A 356 -18.42 -33.43 29.74
CA TYR A 356 -18.95 -34.53 30.56
C TYR A 356 -19.81 -34.00 31.69
N ASP A 357 -20.75 -34.83 32.16
CA ASP A 357 -21.58 -34.53 33.31
C ASP A 357 -21.04 -35.24 34.54
N THR A 358 -21.12 -34.57 35.69
CA THR A 358 -20.81 -35.17 37.01
C THR A 358 -22.02 -35.10 37.92
N THR A 359 -22.28 -36.21 38.61
CA THR A 359 -23.24 -36.26 39.73
C THR A 359 -22.48 -36.54 41.01
N ASN A 360 -22.50 -35.58 41.91
CA ASN A 360 -21.80 -35.64 43.19
C ASN A 360 -22.76 -36.02 44.30
N TYR A 361 -22.46 -37.07 45.04
CA TYR A 361 -23.29 -37.59 46.11
C TYR A 361 -22.71 -37.21 47.46
N ALA A 362 -23.50 -36.47 48.27
CA ALA A 362 -23.18 -36.11 49.62
C ALA A 362 -24.24 -36.71 50.59
N ALA A 363 -23.94 -36.77 51.87
CA ALA A 363 -24.84 -37.33 52.88
C ALA A 363 -26.25 -36.68 52.93
N TYR A 364 -26.35 -35.43 52.49
CA TYR A 364 -27.57 -34.62 52.59
C TYR A 364 -28.00 -33.95 51.25
N LYS A 365 -27.24 -34.06 50.19
CA LYS A 365 -27.51 -33.36 48.89
C LYS A 365 -26.82 -34.03 47.73
N THR A 366 -27.53 -34.14 46.61
CA THR A 366 -26.97 -34.50 45.30
C THR A 366 -26.86 -33.22 44.44
N VAL A 367 -25.74 -33.03 43.82
CA VAL A 367 -25.51 -31.91 42.88
C VAL A 367 -25.04 -32.51 41.55
N SER A 368 -25.70 -32.11 40.48
CA SER A 368 -25.31 -32.50 39.10
C SER A 368 -24.83 -31.25 38.32
N GLU A 369 -23.72 -31.40 37.63
CA GLU A 369 -23.10 -30.34 36.85
C GLU A 369 -22.61 -30.87 35.49
N THR A 370 -22.67 -30.04 34.46
CA THR A 370 -22.03 -30.30 33.18
C THR A 370 -20.71 -29.58 33.16
N ASN A 371 -19.64 -30.29 32.87
CA ASN A 371 -18.28 -29.74 32.81
C ASN A 371 -17.77 -29.77 31.38
N THR A 372 -17.10 -28.68 30.96
CA THR A 372 -16.37 -28.56 29.70
C THR A 372 -14.89 -28.46 30.01
N ARG A 373 -14.09 -29.27 29.33
CA ARG A 373 -12.65 -29.33 29.48
C ARG A 373 -11.99 -29.43 28.10
#